data_527bb9672fb28c39a7f2d8a208eff4cf
#
_entry.id   527bb9672fb28c39a7f2d8a208eff4cf
#
_cell.length_a   1.000
_cell.length_b   1.000
_cell.length_c   1.000
_cell.angle_alpha   90.00
_cell.angle_beta   90.00
_cell.angle_gamma   90.00
#
_symmetry.space_group_name_H-M   'P 1'
#
loop_
_entity.id
_entity.type
_entity.pdbx_description
1 polymer ?
#
loop_
_entity_poly.entity_id
_entity_poly.type
_entity_poly.pdbx_seq_one_letter_code
_entity_poly.pdbx_strand_id
1 'polypeptide(L)'
;MFNHLTIKNFAIVKDLSIDFKNGLTAITGETGAGKSIAIDALGLCLGDRADANSVRTGTQKAEITAEFDISDAPLASRYLEEHEIENEDQTVIIRRVISQDGKSKSYINGTSATLAQLKTLGELLINIHGQSAHHQLFKEDFQLAILDNYGDLNSRYDELDRLAKKIHSIKKQIEELNENQEKFEARKSLLHFQMDELRKADPKEGEFEELEQEYSKLANIDELINSCHESMEIIRDNDRYSILSLLNNVIGRMDSVAGIDSNLSNALNMLHEAEISLEESYDEIHSYADNIDSDPERLKYLEKRISHYEELSRKYHVKPEELHVFFRDIREEYESMTGLAGSAEELQNQLFDARRAYVAAAEELSEQRRKYALELEKKITDHMHELAMPYGQFSIGVDFEKTKNPSAKGNDVIRFMVSINPGQAPGLLGDTVSGGELARISLAIQEIYAEKVSTPSLIFDEVDTGISGQTANVVGKLLHKIGETTQVICVTHLPQVASSAHNHFFVQKNVIDQSTETSMTELDHEGRVKEIARLLSGDEITRNSLASAEELLNQNK
;
A
#
# COMPACT_ATOMS: atom_id res chain seq x y z
N MET A 1 -28.84 19.02 -9.14
CA MET A 1 -29.73 18.40 -10.15
C MET A 1 -28.99 18.21 -11.46
N PHE A 2 -29.21 17.13 -12.18
CA PHE A 2 -28.62 16.88 -13.51
C PHE A 2 -29.40 17.66 -14.58
N ASN A 3 -28.76 18.65 -15.20
CA ASN A 3 -29.43 19.59 -16.08
C ASN A 3 -29.28 19.25 -17.57
N HIS A 4 -28.04 18.97 -17.98
CA HIS A 4 -27.75 18.82 -19.42
C HIS A 4 -26.74 17.71 -19.68
N LEU A 5 -26.95 16.97 -20.78
CA LEU A 5 -26.02 15.96 -21.29
C LEU A 5 -25.72 16.19 -22.76
N THR A 6 -24.45 16.36 -23.09
CA THR A 6 -24.01 16.35 -24.49
C THR A 6 -23.12 15.15 -24.75
N ILE A 7 -23.40 14.40 -25.80
CA ILE A 7 -22.64 13.23 -26.25
C ILE A 7 -22.25 13.41 -27.71
N LYS A 8 -20.94 13.34 -28.00
CA LYS A 8 -20.41 13.45 -29.36
C LYS A 8 -19.53 12.25 -29.70
N ASN A 9 -19.82 11.61 -30.83
CA ASN A 9 -19.06 10.47 -31.40
C ASN A 9 -18.86 9.30 -30.43
N PHE A 10 -19.87 8.96 -29.66
CA PHE A 10 -19.85 7.86 -28.70
C PHE A 10 -20.71 6.69 -29.18
N ALA A 11 -20.14 5.52 -29.29
CA ALA A 11 -20.80 4.31 -29.78
C ALA A 11 -21.58 4.58 -31.11
N ILE A 12 -22.91 4.43 -31.08
CA ILE A 12 -23.80 4.73 -32.22
C ILE A 12 -24.31 6.16 -32.22
N VAL A 13 -24.02 6.96 -31.22
CA VAL A 13 -24.42 8.37 -31.13
C VAL A 13 -23.39 9.24 -31.85
N LYS A 14 -23.81 10.08 -32.79
CA LYS A 14 -22.99 11.08 -33.47
C LYS A 14 -22.97 12.38 -32.74
N ASP A 15 -24.15 12.93 -32.47
CA ASP A 15 -24.35 14.17 -31.70
C ASP A 15 -25.70 14.09 -31.00
N LEU A 16 -25.71 14.21 -29.68
CA LEU A 16 -26.92 14.16 -28.86
C LEU A 16 -26.81 15.23 -27.76
N SER A 17 -27.85 16.03 -27.61
CA SER A 17 -27.95 17.06 -26.59
C SER A 17 -29.31 16.97 -25.94
N ILE A 18 -29.35 16.84 -24.60
CA ILE A 18 -30.57 16.57 -23.85
C ILE A 18 -30.63 17.47 -22.64
N ASP A 19 -31.75 18.16 -22.44
CA ASP A 19 -32.08 18.92 -21.25
C ASP A 19 -33.00 18.09 -20.35
N PHE A 20 -32.58 17.85 -19.11
CA PHE A 20 -33.39 17.13 -18.13
C PHE A 20 -34.10 18.12 -17.20
N LYS A 21 -35.29 17.74 -16.80
CA LYS A 21 -36.13 18.54 -15.91
C LYS A 21 -36.30 17.87 -14.55
N ASN A 22 -36.81 18.62 -13.57
CA ASN A 22 -37.24 18.07 -12.29
C ASN A 22 -38.32 17.02 -12.46
N GLY A 23 -38.48 16.17 -11.45
CA GLY A 23 -39.48 15.14 -11.43
C GLY A 23 -39.01 13.80 -11.98
N LEU A 24 -39.93 12.89 -12.21
CA LEU A 24 -39.68 11.61 -12.86
C LEU A 24 -39.61 11.79 -14.39
N THR A 25 -38.49 11.45 -14.98
CA THR A 25 -38.33 11.39 -16.44
C THR A 25 -38.26 9.91 -16.88
N ALA A 26 -39.20 9.49 -17.73
CA ALA A 26 -39.14 8.18 -18.37
C ALA A 26 -38.40 8.26 -19.71
N ILE A 27 -37.56 7.27 -19.98
CA ILE A 27 -36.88 7.07 -21.25
C ILE A 27 -37.38 5.74 -21.85
N THR A 28 -38.11 5.82 -22.95
CA THR A 28 -38.59 4.64 -23.70
C THR A 28 -37.97 4.56 -25.09
N GLY A 29 -38.21 3.50 -25.82
CA GLY A 29 -37.73 3.33 -27.19
C GLY A 29 -37.58 1.86 -27.57
N GLU A 30 -37.18 1.59 -28.81
CA GLU A 30 -36.98 0.25 -29.34
C GLU A 30 -35.87 -0.50 -28.58
N THR A 31 -35.95 -1.84 -28.56
CA THR A 31 -34.89 -2.70 -28.03
C THR A 31 -33.62 -2.52 -28.85
N GLY A 32 -32.51 -2.24 -28.16
CA GLY A 32 -31.21 -1.98 -28.83
C GLY A 32 -31.10 -0.60 -29.49
N ALA A 33 -32.07 0.32 -29.29
CA ALA A 33 -32.01 1.70 -29.80
C ALA A 33 -30.97 2.58 -29.07
N GLY A 34 -30.32 2.04 -28.01
CA GLY A 34 -29.31 2.79 -27.26
C GLY A 34 -29.88 3.56 -26.08
N LYS A 35 -30.99 3.08 -25.48
CA LYS A 35 -31.54 3.68 -24.24
C LYS A 35 -30.47 3.78 -23.14
N SER A 36 -29.73 2.73 -22.89
CA SER A 36 -28.66 2.71 -21.88
C SER A 36 -27.40 3.50 -22.29
N ILE A 37 -27.25 3.84 -23.61
CA ILE A 37 -26.05 4.57 -24.08
C ILE A 37 -25.91 5.95 -23.40
N ALA A 38 -27.02 6.63 -23.13
CA ALA A 38 -26.99 7.91 -22.42
C ALA A 38 -26.50 7.72 -20.96
N ILE A 39 -26.92 6.62 -20.32
CA ILE A 39 -26.50 6.25 -18.97
C ILE A 39 -25.03 5.80 -18.95
N ASP A 40 -24.62 4.97 -19.93
CA ASP A 40 -23.24 4.52 -20.09
C ASP A 40 -22.29 5.73 -20.32
N ALA A 41 -22.72 6.67 -21.18
CA ALA A 41 -21.96 7.90 -21.42
C ALA A 41 -21.82 8.74 -20.13
N LEU A 42 -22.91 8.88 -19.38
CA LEU A 42 -22.89 9.59 -18.09
C LEU A 42 -21.98 8.87 -17.09
N GLY A 43 -22.04 7.53 -16.96
CA GLY A 43 -21.14 6.75 -16.12
C GLY A 43 -19.65 7.01 -16.42
N LEU A 44 -19.33 7.15 -17.70
CA LEU A 44 -17.97 7.53 -18.11
C LEU A 44 -17.60 8.96 -17.65
N CYS A 45 -18.51 9.93 -17.68
CA CYS A 45 -18.30 11.24 -17.10
C CYS A 45 -18.04 11.16 -15.58
N LEU A 46 -18.72 10.26 -14.90
CA LEU A 46 -18.65 10.08 -13.45
C LEU A 46 -17.47 9.19 -12.99
N GLY A 47 -16.57 8.81 -13.89
CA GLY A 47 -15.32 8.15 -13.52
C GLY A 47 -15.20 6.67 -13.88
N ASP A 48 -16.17 6.09 -14.60
CA ASP A 48 -16.07 4.73 -15.11
C ASP A 48 -14.90 4.55 -16.06
N ARG A 49 -14.40 3.33 -16.19
CA ARG A 49 -13.31 3.01 -17.11
C ARG A 49 -13.77 3.11 -18.56
N ALA A 50 -13.03 3.90 -19.35
CA ALA A 50 -13.29 4.02 -20.77
C ALA A 50 -12.59 2.90 -21.55
N ASP A 51 -13.29 2.39 -22.59
CA ASP A 51 -12.75 1.48 -23.60
C ASP A 51 -12.60 2.22 -24.94
N ALA A 52 -11.56 1.90 -25.72
CA ALA A 52 -11.37 2.40 -27.07
C ALA A 52 -12.57 2.12 -27.98
N ASN A 53 -13.26 1.01 -27.76
CA ASN A 53 -14.48 0.62 -28.48
C ASN A 53 -15.67 1.57 -28.23
N SER A 54 -15.59 2.42 -27.22
CA SER A 54 -16.60 3.44 -26.94
C SER A 54 -16.60 4.60 -27.95
N VAL A 55 -15.51 4.76 -28.72
CA VAL A 55 -15.41 5.79 -29.75
C VAL A 55 -16.11 5.33 -31.02
N ARG A 56 -16.99 6.19 -31.57
CA ARG A 56 -17.73 5.90 -32.82
C ARG A 56 -16.77 5.56 -33.94
N THR A 57 -17.06 4.49 -34.68
CA THR A 57 -16.28 4.03 -35.83
C THR A 57 -16.11 5.17 -36.85
N GLY A 58 -14.90 5.40 -37.30
CA GLY A 58 -14.58 6.47 -38.26
C GLY A 58 -14.30 7.83 -37.64
N THR A 59 -14.28 7.96 -36.28
CA THR A 59 -13.94 9.20 -35.59
C THR A 59 -12.71 9.01 -34.72
N GLN A 60 -11.97 10.09 -34.43
CA GLN A 60 -10.74 10.04 -33.63
C GLN A 60 -10.97 10.09 -32.12
N LYS A 61 -12.08 10.69 -31.69
CA LYS A 61 -12.41 10.88 -30.27
C LYS A 61 -13.92 10.90 -30.05
N ALA A 62 -14.32 10.46 -28.88
CA ALA A 62 -15.63 10.70 -28.28
C ALA A 62 -15.51 11.80 -27.22
N GLU A 63 -16.56 12.60 -27.07
CA GLU A 63 -16.63 13.67 -26.06
C GLU A 63 -17.99 13.64 -25.38
N ILE A 64 -17.98 13.61 -24.06
CA ILE A 64 -19.18 13.58 -23.22
C ILE A 64 -19.08 14.74 -22.23
N THR A 65 -20.15 15.50 -22.11
CA THR A 65 -20.23 16.62 -21.15
C THR A 65 -21.55 16.50 -20.37
N ALA A 66 -21.45 16.51 -19.05
CA ALA A 66 -22.59 16.50 -18.15
C ALA A 66 -22.56 17.77 -17.27
N GLU A 67 -23.70 18.44 -17.14
CA GLU A 67 -23.88 19.66 -16.36
C GLU A 67 -24.84 19.40 -15.20
N PHE A 68 -24.45 19.86 -14.00
CA PHE A 68 -25.19 19.68 -12.77
C PHE A 68 -25.37 21.02 -12.07
N ASP A 69 -26.57 21.31 -11.63
CA ASP A 69 -26.87 22.33 -10.64
C ASP A 69 -26.65 21.75 -9.25
N ILE A 70 -25.84 22.43 -8.44
CA ILE A 70 -25.44 21.99 -7.10
C ILE A 70 -26.01 22.87 -5.98
N SER A 71 -27.00 23.73 -6.27
CA SER A 71 -27.66 24.59 -5.27
C SER A 71 -28.18 23.79 -4.07
N ASP A 72 -28.67 22.56 -4.32
CA ASP A 72 -29.19 21.65 -3.31
C ASP A 72 -28.19 20.52 -2.96
N ALA A 73 -26.90 20.66 -3.29
CA ALA A 73 -25.87 19.64 -3.05
C ALA A 73 -24.68 20.20 -2.24
N PRO A 74 -24.86 20.51 -0.95
CA PRO A 74 -23.84 21.17 -0.11
C PRO A 74 -22.55 20.34 0.02
N LEU A 75 -22.62 19.01 -0.05
CA LEU A 75 -21.44 18.14 -0.02
C LEU A 75 -20.61 18.26 -1.29
N ALA A 76 -21.25 18.42 -2.45
CA ALA A 76 -20.55 18.65 -3.72
C ALA A 76 -19.89 20.03 -3.74
N SER A 77 -20.57 21.09 -3.26
CA SER A 77 -19.99 22.42 -3.12
C SER A 77 -18.73 22.41 -2.24
N ARG A 78 -18.83 21.77 -1.08
CA ARG A 78 -17.70 21.64 -0.15
C ARG A 78 -16.53 20.86 -0.77
N TYR A 79 -16.82 19.79 -1.51
CA TYR A 79 -15.79 19.02 -2.21
C TYR A 79 -15.00 19.88 -3.23
N LEU A 80 -15.71 20.75 -3.98
CA LEU A 80 -15.06 21.66 -4.95
C LEU A 80 -14.18 22.69 -4.25
N GLU A 81 -14.65 23.25 -3.14
CA GLU A 81 -13.87 24.20 -2.32
C GLU A 81 -12.60 23.54 -1.74
N GLU A 82 -12.70 22.34 -1.17
CA GLU A 82 -11.56 21.59 -0.62
C GLU A 82 -10.50 21.22 -1.68
N HIS A 83 -10.90 21.14 -2.97
CA HIS A 83 -10.01 20.82 -4.08
C HIS A 83 -9.64 22.05 -4.93
N GLU A 84 -9.96 23.26 -4.46
CA GLU A 84 -9.64 24.53 -5.14
C GLU A 84 -10.18 24.58 -6.60
N ILE A 85 -11.35 23.94 -6.85
CA ILE A 85 -12.02 23.96 -8.15
C ILE A 85 -13.03 25.11 -8.15
N GLU A 86 -12.82 26.08 -9.03
CA GLU A 86 -13.73 27.23 -9.18
C GLU A 86 -15.15 26.76 -9.56
N ASN A 87 -16.14 27.34 -8.91
CA ASN A 87 -17.53 27.07 -9.14
C ASN A 87 -18.29 28.39 -9.29
N GLU A 88 -18.60 28.75 -10.51
CA GLU A 88 -19.45 29.89 -10.83
C GLU A 88 -20.90 29.44 -10.93
N ASP A 89 -21.82 30.27 -10.43
CA ASP A 89 -23.28 30.08 -10.53
C ASP A 89 -23.84 28.72 -10.00
N GLN A 90 -23.16 28.09 -9.04
CA GLN A 90 -23.57 26.78 -8.46
C GLN A 90 -23.74 25.68 -9.52
N THR A 91 -22.97 25.76 -10.61
CA THR A 91 -23.00 24.80 -11.71
C THR A 91 -21.70 24.03 -11.78
N VAL A 92 -21.79 22.71 -11.97
CA VAL A 92 -20.65 21.82 -12.21
C VAL A 92 -20.74 21.23 -13.60
N ILE A 93 -19.69 21.42 -14.37
CA ILE A 93 -19.56 20.85 -15.72
C ILE A 93 -18.47 19.77 -15.67
N ILE A 94 -18.86 18.52 -15.86
CA ILE A 94 -17.94 17.38 -15.99
C ILE A 94 -17.80 17.06 -17.48
N ARG A 95 -16.57 17.03 -17.98
CA ARG A 95 -16.27 16.71 -19.36
C ARG A 95 -15.27 15.57 -19.47
N ARG A 96 -15.59 14.56 -20.28
CA ARG A 96 -14.72 13.44 -20.61
C ARG A 96 -14.43 13.37 -22.10
N VAL A 97 -13.15 13.24 -22.45
CA VAL A 97 -12.70 13.03 -23.82
C VAL A 97 -11.97 11.71 -23.91
N ILE A 98 -12.44 10.81 -24.79
CA ILE A 98 -11.89 9.47 -24.99
C ILE A 98 -11.35 9.41 -26.42
N SER A 99 -10.07 9.04 -26.57
CA SER A 99 -9.41 8.91 -27.86
C SER A 99 -9.46 7.45 -28.36
N GLN A 100 -9.38 7.25 -29.66
CA GLN A 100 -9.39 5.93 -30.29
C GLN A 100 -8.23 5.02 -29.84
N ASP A 101 -7.15 5.59 -29.31
CA ASP A 101 -6.01 4.85 -28.72
C ASP A 101 -6.26 4.41 -27.26
N GLY A 102 -7.48 4.57 -26.74
CA GLY A 102 -7.90 4.19 -25.39
C GLY A 102 -7.49 5.19 -24.29
N LYS A 103 -6.76 6.26 -24.63
CA LYS A 103 -6.46 7.31 -23.66
C LYS A 103 -7.66 8.17 -23.40
N SER A 104 -7.83 8.62 -22.16
CA SER A 104 -8.90 9.54 -21.80
C SER A 104 -8.41 10.71 -20.97
N LYS A 105 -9.07 11.86 -21.17
CA LYS A 105 -8.86 13.09 -20.38
C LYS A 105 -10.17 13.48 -19.72
N SER A 106 -10.08 13.95 -18.49
CA SER A 106 -11.22 14.34 -17.67
C SER A 106 -11.06 15.76 -17.16
N TYR A 107 -12.16 16.48 -17.07
CA TYR A 107 -12.18 17.87 -16.64
C TYR A 107 -13.39 18.14 -15.74
N ILE A 108 -13.20 18.94 -14.70
CA ILE A 108 -14.25 19.52 -13.86
C ILE A 108 -14.13 21.03 -13.96
N ASN A 109 -15.17 21.72 -14.39
CA ASN A 109 -15.18 23.18 -14.65
C ASN A 109 -13.96 23.66 -15.45
N GLY A 110 -13.55 22.89 -16.48
CA GLY A 110 -12.38 23.18 -17.32
C GLY A 110 -11.03 22.78 -16.73
N THR A 111 -10.93 22.50 -15.44
CA THR A 111 -9.72 22.05 -14.77
C THR A 111 -9.52 20.54 -14.98
N SER A 112 -8.28 20.12 -15.25
CA SER A 112 -7.96 18.70 -15.45
C SER A 112 -8.14 17.92 -14.15
N ALA A 113 -8.88 16.81 -14.20
CA ALA A 113 -9.22 15.99 -13.05
C ALA A 113 -8.81 14.52 -13.24
N THR A 114 -8.54 13.83 -12.13
CA THR A 114 -8.31 12.37 -12.10
C THR A 114 -9.63 11.60 -12.10
N LEU A 115 -9.57 10.31 -12.46
CA LEU A 115 -10.76 9.43 -12.38
C LEU A 115 -11.29 9.29 -10.96
N ALA A 116 -10.41 9.29 -9.96
CA ALA A 116 -10.79 9.23 -8.56
C ALA A 116 -11.60 10.47 -8.14
N GLN A 117 -11.16 11.67 -8.56
CA GLN A 117 -11.88 12.91 -8.30
C GLN A 117 -13.26 12.92 -8.99
N LEU A 118 -13.34 12.45 -10.26
CA LEU A 118 -14.64 12.32 -10.95
C LEU A 118 -15.57 11.37 -10.21
N LYS A 119 -15.05 10.24 -9.73
CA LYS A 119 -15.86 9.25 -9.03
C LYS A 119 -16.39 9.79 -7.70
N THR A 120 -15.54 10.40 -6.91
CA THR A 120 -15.94 10.98 -5.62
C THR A 120 -16.98 12.11 -5.82
N LEU A 121 -16.74 13.03 -6.75
CA LEU A 121 -17.72 14.08 -7.05
C LEU A 121 -19.00 13.52 -7.65
N GLY A 122 -18.89 12.52 -8.56
CA GLY A 122 -20.04 11.87 -9.18
C GLY A 122 -20.99 11.23 -8.17
N GLU A 123 -20.45 10.54 -7.16
CA GLU A 123 -21.22 9.92 -6.07
C GLU A 123 -22.00 10.95 -5.23
N LEU A 124 -21.54 12.21 -5.18
CA LEU A 124 -22.22 13.31 -4.51
C LEU A 124 -23.30 13.98 -5.37
N LEU A 125 -23.24 13.83 -6.71
CA LEU A 125 -24.13 14.50 -7.66
C LEU A 125 -25.27 13.61 -8.14
N ILE A 126 -24.98 12.33 -8.40
CA ILE A 126 -25.95 11.43 -9.02
C ILE A 126 -25.69 9.98 -8.62
N ASN A 127 -26.75 9.23 -8.38
CA ASN A 127 -26.64 7.80 -8.11
C ASN A 127 -27.28 6.99 -9.26
N ILE A 128 -26.48 6.14 -9.92
CA ILE A 128 -26.90 5.33 -11.05
C ILE A 128 -27.18 3.91 -10.59
N HIS A 129 -28.44 3.49 -10.69
CA HIS A 129 -28.93 2.17 -10.35
C HIS A 129 -29.20 1.38 -11.64
N GLY A 130 -28.17 0.71 -12.18
CA GLY A 130 -28.28 -0.18 -13.35
C GLY A 130 -28.09 -1.64 -12.97
N GLN A 131 -27.92 -2.52 -13.95
CA GLN A 131 -27.67 -3.97 -13.75
C GLN A 131 -26.58 -4.29 -12.74
N SER A 132 -25.56 -3.42 -12.61
CA SER A 132 -24.47 -3.55 -11.64
C SER A 132 -24.87 -3.19 -10.21
N ALA A 133 -25.91 -2.37 -10.01
CA ALA A 133 -26.31 -1.90 -8.68
C ALA A 133 -26.87 -3.04 -7.82
N HIS A 134 -27.57 -4.01 -8.42
CA HIS A 134 -28.04 -5.19 -7.69
C HIS A 134 -26.89 -5.99 -7.09
N HIS A 135 -25.74 -6.07 -7.78
CA HIS A 135 -24.54 -6.74 -7.25
C HIS A 135 -23.85 -5.98 -6.12
N GLN A 136 -24.05 -4.67 -6.04
CA GLN A 136 -23.48 -3.88 -4.92
C GLN A 136 -24.19 -4.18 -3.60
N LEU A 137 -25.50 -4.48 -3.64
CA LEU A 137 -26.27 -4.88 -2.45
C LEU A 137 -25.74 -6.15 -1.76
N PHE A 138 -24.92 -6.94 -2.46
CA PHE A 138 -24.30 -8.14 -1.88
C PHE A 138 -22.97 -7.84 -1.18
N LYS A 139 -22.43 -6.61 -1.31
CA LYS A 139 -21.17 -6.22 -0.69
C LYS A 139 -21.40 -5.68 0.72
N GLU A 140 -20.67 -6.24 1.69
CA GLU A 140 -20.75 -5.83 3.10
C GLU A 140 -20.50 -4.34 3.29
N ASP A 141 -19.51 -3.75 2.59
CA ASP A 141 -19.21 -2.32 2.67
C ASP A 141 -20.37 -1.44 2.20
N PHE A 142 -21.14 -1.90 1.22
CA PHE A 142 -22.29 -1.18 0.70
C PHE A 142 -23.50 -1.30 1.64
N GLN A 143 -23.73 -2.49 2.20
CA GLN A 143 -24.76 -2.73 3.22
C GLN A 143 -24.50 -1.90 4.47
N LEU A 144 -23.24 -1.82 4.91
CA LEU A 144 -22.80 -0.96 6.00
C LEU A 144 -23.10 0.52 5.70
N ALA A 145 -22.74 0.99 4.48
CA ALA A 145 -22.98 2.38 4.09
C ALA A 145 -24.48 2.73 4.07
N ILE A 146 -25.35 1.82 3.63
CA ILE A 146 -26.81 2.02 3.67
C ILE A 146 -27.30 2.20 5.10
N LEU A 147 -26.88 1.32 6.01
CA LEU A 147 -27.30 1.40 7.41
C LEU A 147 -26.78 2.67 8.10
N ASP A 148 -25.51 3.01 7.89
CA ASP A 148 -24.88 4.16 8.52
C ASP A 148 -25.43 5.49 7.99
N ASN A 149 -25.72 5.59 6.69
CA ASN A 149 -26.39 6.75 6.12
C ASN A 149 -27.83 6.87 6.62
N TYR A 150 -28.57 5.76 6.76
CA TYR A 150 -29.91 5.76 7.30
C TYR A 150 -29.95 6.30 8.74
N GLY A 151 -28.97 5.92 9.56
CA GLY A 151 -28.84 6.35 10.97
C GLY A 151 -28.08 7.66 11.18
N ASP A 152 -27.55 8.30 10.12
CA ASP A 152 -26.65 9.47 10.19
C ASP A 152 -25.43 9.22 11.11
N LEU A 153 -24.84 8.02 11.00
CA LEU A 153 -23.77 7.55 11.87
C LEU A 153 -22.35 7.93 11.39
N ASN A 154 -22.23 8.55 10.22
CA ASN A 154 -20.94 8.92 9.61
C ASN A 154 -20.13 9.90 10.47
N SER A 155 -20.80 10.71 11.30
CA SER A 155 -20.14 11.63 12.24
C SER A 155 -19.28 10.93 13.30
N ARG A 156 -19.49 9.62 13.53
CA ARG A 156 -18.70 8.80 14.47
C ARG A 156 -17.38 8.29 13.85
N TYR A 157 -17.25 8.37 12.54
CA TYR A 157 -16.07 7.86 11.85
C TYR A 157 -14.78 8.63 12.19
N ASP A 158 -14.86 9.94 12.39
CA ASP A 158 -13.69 10.76 12.70
C ASP A 158 -13.02 10.36 14.01
N GLU A 159 -13.81 10.01 15.01
CA GLU A 159 -13.29 9.54 16.30
C GLU A 159 -12.62 8.16 16.17
N LEU A 160 -13.29 7.23 15.50
CA LEU A 160 -12.76 5.88 15.27
C LEU A 160 -11.51 5.90 14.39
N ASP A 161 -11.48 6.73 13.35
CA ASP A 161 -10.31 6.91 12.48
C ASP A 161 -9.11 7.43 13.26
N ARG A 162 -9.33 8.47 14.11
CA ARG A 162 -8.27 9.00 14.97
C ARG A 162 -7.71 7.92 15.91
N LEU A 163 -8.59 7.13 16.53
CA LEU A 163 -8.18 6.05 17.44
C LEU A 163 -7.47 4.91 16.69
N ALA A 164 -7.97 4.53 15.51
CA ALA A 164 -7.35 3.51 14.66
C ALA A 164 -5.95 3.93 14.18
N LYS A 165 -5.78 5.18 13.74
CA LYS A 165 -4.49 5.76 13.36
C LYS A 165 -3.52 5.79 14.54
N LYS A 166 -4.00 6.16 15.74
CA LYS A 166 -3.19 6.15 16.97
C LYS A 166 -2.70 4.73 17.29
N ILE A 167 -3.58 3.74 17.24
CA ILE A 167 -3.22 2.33 17.46
C ILE A 167 -2.18 1.85 16.44
N HIS A 168 -2.36 2.19 15.16
CA HIS A 168 -1.42 1.83 14.10
C HIS A 168 -0.05 2.46 14.32
N SER A 169 0.00 3.74 14.67
CA SER A 169 1.25 4.46 14.97
C SER A 169 2.00 3.83 16.16
N ILE A 170 1.30 3.52 17.27
CA ILE A 170 1.92 2.89 18.44
C ILE A 170 2.43 1.48 18.09
N LYS A 171 1.66 0.68 17.34
CA LYS A 171 2.12 -0.65 16.87
C LYS A 171 3.40 -0.56 16.06
N LYS A 172 3.46 0.39 15.13
CA LYS A 172 4.66 0.62 14.32
C LYS A 172 5.87 1.00 15.18
N GLN A 173 5.67 1.86 16.19
CA GLN A 173 6.74 2.21 17.13
C GLN A 173 7.23 1.00 17.94
N ILE A 174 6.32 0.12 18.37
CA ILE A 174 6.67 -1.12 19.08
C ILE A 174 7.44 -2.07 18.16
N GLU A 175 7.03 -2.22 16.90
CA GLU A 175 7.73 -3.05 15.90
C GLU A 175 9.15 -2.52 15.65
N GLU A 176 9.30 -1.22 15.40
CA GLU A 176 10.61 -0.58 15.22
C GLU A 176 11.51 -0.73 16.46
N LEU A 177 10.92 -0.63 17.66
CA LEU A 177 11.65 -0.80 18.93
C LEU A 177 12.07 -2.26 19.13
N ASN A 178 11.21 -3.24 18.81
CA ASN A 178 11.54 -4.66 18.91
C ASN A 178 12.62 -5.06 17.90
N GLU A 179 12.55 -4.60 16.64
CA GLU A 179 13.60 -4.84 15.64
C GLU A 179 14.96 -4.25 16.09
N ASN A 180 14.93 -3.05 16.66
CA ASN A 180 16.13 -2.43 17.20
C ASN A 180 16.64 -3.19 18.44
N GLN A 181 15.75 -3.69 19.27
CA GLN A 181 16.10 -4.49 20.44
C GLN A 181 16.68 -5.85 20.07
N GLU A 182 16.13 -6.53 19.08
CA GLU A 182 16.71 -7.79 18.56
C GLU A 182 18.12 -7.57 18.00
N LYS A 183 18.31 -6.52 17.19
CA LYS A 183 19.63 -6.15 16.66
C LYS A 183 20.59 -5.80 17.80
N PHE A 184 20.11 -5.08 18.80
CA PHE A 184 20.84 -4.68 19.98
C PHE A 184 21.27 -5.90 20.81
N GLU A 185 20.36 -6.83 21.13
CA GLU A 185 20.66 -8.04 21.88
C GLU A 185 21.59 -8.98 21.11
N ALA A 186 21.42 -9.09 19.79
CA ALA A 186 22.33 -9.84 18.94
C ALA A 186 23.74 -9.25 18.94
N ARG A 187 23.86 -7.91 18.83
CA ARG A 187 25.15 -7.21 18.89
C ARG A 187 25.79 -7.37 20.26
N LYS A 188 25.02 -7.19 21.34
CA LYS A 188 25.48 -7.36 22.72
C LYS A 188 25.99 -8.78 22.99
N SER A 189 25.28 -9.79 22.51
CA SER A 189 25.68 -11.19 22.63
C SER A 189 26.98 -11.47 21.86
N LEU A 190 27.13 -10.90 20.68
CA LEU A 190 28.35 -11.01 19.88
C LEU A 190 29.53 -10.35 20.60
N LEU A 191 29.36 -9.12 21.08
CA LEU A 191 30.39 -8.39 21.83
C LEU A 191 30.79 -9.15 23.11
N HIS A 192 29.83 -9.71 23.83
CA HIS A 192 30.10 -10.53 25.01
C HIS A 192 30.97 -11.75 24.68
N PHE A 193 30.62 -12.47 23.60
CA PHE A 193 31.42 -13.60 23.14
C PHE A 193 32.84 -13.20 22.73
N GLN A 194 32.99 -12.13 21.97
CA GLN A 194 34.29 -11.60 21.55
C GLN A 194 35.13 -11.14 22.74
N MET A 195 34.49 -10.44 23.68
CA MET A 195 35.12 -9.98 24.91
C MET A 195 35.64 -11.12 25.81
N ASP A 196 34.84 -12.20 25.93
CA ASP A 196 35.25 -13.37 26.74
C ASP A 196 36.44 -14.11 26.11
N GLU A 197 36.51 -14.20 24.81
CA GLU A 197 37.61 -14.82 24.07
C GLU A 197 38.88 -13.97 24.17
N LEU A 198 38.78 -12.66 23.94
CA LEU A 198 39.90 -11.74 24.02
C LEU A 198 40.38 -11.57 25.47
N ARG A 199 39.50 -11.64 26.48
CA ARG A 199 39.85 -11.65 27.89
C ARG A 199 40.71 -12.86 28.28
N LYS A 200 40.42 -14.03 27.70
CA LYS A 200 41.24 -15.24 27.94
C LYS A 200 42.62 -15.13 27.29
N ALA A 201 42.65 -14.48 26.12
CA ALA A 201 43.90 -14.22 25.40
C ALA A 201 44.75 -13.15 26.07
N ASP A 202 44.11 -12.16 26.75
CA ASP A 202 44.74 -11.04 27.46
C ASP A 202 45.86 -10.35 26.64
N PRO A 203 45.52 -9.85 25.41
CA PRO A 203 46.54 -9.22 24.57
C PRO A 203 47.01 -7.89 25.18
N LYS A 204 48.35 -7.72 25.25
CA LYS A 204 48.96 -6.51 25.81
C LYS A 204 49.61 -5.66 24.75
N GLU A 205 49.73 -4.38 25.01
CA GLU A 205 50.41 -3.42 24.16
C GLU A 205 51.89 -3.82 24.02
N GLY A 206 52.41 -3.94 22.77
CA GLY A 206 53.80 -4.26 22.46
C GLY A 206 54.19 -5.73 22.68
N GLU A 207 53.31 -6.60 23.23
CA GLU A 207 53.62 -7.99 23.54
C GLU A 207 53.96 -8.79 22.24
N PHE A 208 53.24 -8.56 21.16
CA PHE A 208 53.45 -9.34 19.93
C PHE A 208 54.80 -9.09 19.31
N GLU A 209 55.25 -7.84 19.23
CA GLU A 209 56.53 -7.46 18.71
C GLU A 209 57.70 -8.00 19.59
N GLU A 210 57.54 -8.01 20.91
CA GLU A 210 58.50 -8.60 21.82
C GLU A 210 58.63 -10.11 21.61
N LEU A 211 57.48 -10.80 21.45
CA LEU A 211 57.42 -12.25 21.19
C LEU A 211 58.06 -12.61 19.85
N GLU A 212 57.84 -11.87 18.79
CA GLU A 212 58.46 -12.09 17.49
C GLU A 212 59.97 -11.90 17.52
N GLN A 213 60.44 -10.86 18.21
CA GLN A 213 61.87 -10.62 18.35
C GLN A 213 62.57 -11.72 19.16
N GLU A 214 61.98 -12.15 20.29
CA GLU A 214 62.50 -13.22 21.10
C GLU A 214 62.45 -14.57 20.32
N TYR A 215 61.37 -14.86 19.62
CA TYR A 215 61.23 -16.06 18.80
C TYR A 215 62.29 -16.11 17.68
N SER A 216 62.47 -15.00 16.97
CA SER A 216 63.50 -14.91 15.91
C SER A 216 64.91 -15.19 16.39
N LYS A 217 65.26 -14.73 17.60
CA LYS A 217 66.54 -15.03 18.24
C LYS A 217 66.68 -16.51 18.59
N LEU A 218 65.69 -17.07 19.29
CA LEU A 218 65.74 -18.44 19.77
C LEU A 218 65.63 -19.49 18.65
N ALA A 219 64.84 -19.22 17.58
CA ALA A 219 64.67 -20.11 16.43
C ALA A 219 65.96 -20.23 15.57
N ASN A 220 66.81 -19.20 15.61
CA ASN A 220 68.07 -19.18 14.83
C ASN A 220 69.31 -19.45 15.67
N ILE A 221 69.11 -19.94 16.91
CA ILE A 221 70.22 -20.15 17.87
C ILE A 221 71.32 -21.05 17.33
N ASP A 222 70.94 -22.14 16.65
CA ASP A 222 71.91 -23.08 16.08
C ASP A 222 72.74 -22.45 14.95
N GLU A 223 72.13 -21.60 14.13
CA GLU A 223 72.81 -20.87 13.04
C GLU A 223 73.76 -19.81 13.60
N LEU A 224 73.34 -19.11 14.68
CA LEU A 224 74.18 -18.15 15.37
C LEU A 224 75.39 -18.80 16.04
N ILE A 225 75.21 -19.92 16.74
CA ILE A 225 76.29 -20.69 17.38
C ILE A 225 77.25 -21.22 16.34
N ASN A 226 76.73 -21.83 15.25
CA ASN A 226 77.56 -22.34 14.16
C ASN A 226 78.40 -21.22 13.49
N SER A 227 77.81 -20.06 13.21
CA SER A 227 78.48 -18.92 12.63
C SER A 227 79.57 -18.35 13.57
N CYS A 228 79.31 -18.34 14.90
CA CYS A 228 80.31 -17.97 15.90
C CYS A 228 81.49 -18.99 15.87
N HIS A 229 81.22 -20.30 15.90
CA HIS A 229 82.26 -21.32 15.87
C HIS A 229 83.07 -21.27 14.60
N GLU A 230 82.50 -21.16 13.41
CA GLU A 230 83.19 -20.99 12.16
C GLU A 230 84.10 -19.74 12.16
N SER A 231 83.57 -18.62 12.72
CA SER A 231 84.33 -17.38 12.84
C SER A 231 85.54 -17.54 13.77
N MET A 232 85.33 -18.19 14.92
CA MET A 232 86.45 -18.47 15.88
C MET A 232 87.52 -19.39 15.28
N GLU A 233 87.06 -20.43 14.54
CA GLU A 233 87.99 -21.30 13.81
C GLU A 233 88.87 -20.53 12.79
N ILE A 234 88.27 -19.64 12.06
CA ILE A 234 88.97 -18.80 11.08
C ILE A 234 89.94 -17.82 11.74
N ILE A 235 89.49 -17.20 12.86
CA ILE A 235 90.33 -16.18 13.52
C ILE A 235 91.48 -16.81 14.26
N ARG A 236 91.29 -17.88 15.07
CA ARG A 236 92.30 -18.36 16.01
C ARG A 236 92.43 -19.88 16.09
N ASP A 237 91.35 -20.69 16.12
CA ASP A 237 91.39 -22.08 16.55
C ASP A 237 91.96 -23.03 15.52
N ASN A 238 92.14 -22.60 14.28
CA ASN A 238 92.88 -23.38 13.24
C ASN A 238 94.41 -23.14 13.37
N ASP A 239 95.10 -24.11 13.88
CA ASP A 239 96.54 -24.04 14.17
C ASP A 239 97.45 -23.63 12.97
N ARG A 240 97.00 -23.88 11.73
CA ARG A 240 97.87 -23.67 10.52
C ARG A 240 97.40 -22.52 9.64
N TYR A 241 96.11 -22.24 9.64
CA TYR A 241 95.53 -21.32 8.65
C TYR A 241 94.63 -20.29 9.25
N SER A 242 94.64 -20.12 10.64
CA SER A 242 93.92 -19.01 11.26
C SER A 242 94.61 -17.67 10.90
N ILE A 243 93.77 -16.63 10.90
CA ILE A 243 94.21 -15.27 10.62
C ILE A 243 95.28 -14.86 11.59
N LEU A 244 95.14 -15.15 12.87
CA LEU A 244 96.16 -14.86 13.92
C LEU A 244 97.43 -15.65 13.68
N SER A 245 97.39 -16.93 13.31
CA SER A 245 98.54 -17.74 12.99
C SER A 245 99.34 -17.19 11.78
N LEU A 246 98.63 -16.80 10.73
CA LEU A 246 99.17 -16.18 9.55
C LEU A 246 99.76 -14.79 9.83
N LEU A 247 99.04 -14.00 10.62
CA LEU A 247 99.47 -12.66 11.02
C LEU A 247 100.73 -12.74 11.88
N ASN A 248 100.80 -13.65 12.86
CA ASN A 248 101.96 -13.87 13.73
C ASN A 248 103.16 -14.33 12.90
N ASN A 249 102.96 -15.13 11.85
CA ASN A 249 104.07 -15.50 10.93
C ASN A 249 104.58 -14.29 10.15
N VAL A 250 103.72 -13.38 9.74
CA VAL A 250 104.10 -12.12 9.09
C VAL A 250 104.84 -11.22 10.06
N ILE A 251 104.30 -11.04 11.31
CA ILE A 251 104.92 -10.26 12.35
C ILE A 251 106.37 -10.79 12.64
N GLY A 252 106.53 -12.12 12.84
CA GLY A 252 107.81 -12.73 13.11
C GLY A 252 108.85 -12.55 11.97
N ARG A 253 108.37 -12.58 10.73
CA ARG A 253 109.22 -12.26 9.57
C ARG A 253 109.59 -10.78 9.52
N MET A 254 108.64 -9.87 9.79
CA MET A 254 108.87 -8.44 9.77
C MET A 254 109.77 -7.99 10.94
N ASP A 255 109.59 -8.56 12.12
CA ASP A 255 110.38 -8.28 13.31
C ASP A 255 111.88 -8.62 13.03
N SER A 256 112.15 -9.76 12.37
CA SER A 256 113.51 -10.18 12.00
C SER A 256 114.20 -9.19 11.09
N VAL A 257 113.49 -8.38 10.30
CA VAL A 257 114.07 -7.41 9.34
C VAL A 257 113.92 -5.96 9.81
N ALA A 258 113.00 -5.65 10.68
CA ALA A 258 112.79 -4.31 11.25
C ALA A 258 114.02 -3.85 12.08
N GLY A 259 114.75 -4.79 12.68
CA GLY A 259 116.04 -4.51 13.31
C GLY A 259 117.15 -4.05 12.32
N ILE A 260 116.96 -4.21 11.01
CA ILE A 260 117.90 -3.78 9.98
C ILE A 260 117.50 -2.39 9.43
N ASP A 261 116.12 -2.11 9.27
CA ASP A 261 115.66 -0.82 8.75
C ASP A 261 114.50 -0.32 9.63
N SER A 262 114.68 0.79 10.37
CA SER A 262 113.70 1.40 11.27
C SER A 262 112.48 1.97 10.57
N ASN A 263 112.50 2.13 9.26
CA ASN A 263 111.30 2.57 8.50
C ASN A 263 110.15 1.52 8.51
N LEU A 264 110.47 0.28 8.82
CA LEU A 264 109.50 -0.82 8.94
C LEU A 264 108.80 -0.88 10.30
N SER A 265 109.33 -0.14 11.30
CA SER A 265 108.73 -0.13 12.69
C SER A 265 107.28 0.29 12.71
N ASN A 266 106.87 1.27 11.90
CA ASN A 266 105.46 1.72 11.86
C ASN A 266 104.56 0.63 11.25
N ALA A 267 104.98 -0.07 10.26
CA ALA A 267 104.22 -1.20 9.66
C ALA A 267 104.12 -2.36 10.68
N LEU A 268 105.15 -2.63 11.45
CA LEU A 268 105.16 -3.66 12.48
C LEU A 268 104.17 -3.30 13.63
N ASN A 269 104.17 -2.04 14.08
CA ASN A 269 103.20 -1.58 15.08
C ASN A 269 101.77 -1.76 14.58
N MET A 270 101.44 -1.42 13.32
CA MET A 270 100.11 -1.63 12.73
C MET A 270 99.75 -3.12 12.66
N LEU A 271 100.65 -4.02 12.46
CA LEU A 271 100.42 -5.46 12.48
C LEU A 271 100.11 -5.95 13.93
N HIS A 272 100.86 -5.43 14.93
CA HIS A 272 100.55 -5.75 16.32
C HIS A 272 99.20 -5.16 16.78
N GLU A 273 98.83 -3.97 16.34
CA GLU A 273 97.50 -3.42 16.59
C GLU A 273 96.37 -4.29 15.98
N ALA A 274 96.59 -4.82 14.80
CA ALA A 274 95.70 -5.75 14.13
C ALA A 274 95.57 -7.08 14.90
N GLU A 275 96.72 -7.62 15.43
CA GLU A 275 96.73 -8.80 16.28
C GLU A 275 95.88 -8.64 17.49
N ILE A 276 96.06 -7.54 18.24
CA ILE A 276 95.25 -7.20 19.46
C ILE A 276 93.81 -7.10 19.07
N SER A 277 93.43 -6.40 18.01
CA SER A 277 92.04 -6.22 17.57
C SER A 277 91.34 -7.54 17.16
N LEU A 278 92.11 -8.48 16.56
CA LEU A 278 91.59 -9.80 16.24
C LEU A 278 91.43 -10.68 17.46
N GLU A 279 92.31 -10.59 18.48
CA GLU A 279 92.16 -11.27 19.76
C GLU A 279 90.95 -10.76 20.53
N GLU A 280 90.77 -9.45 20.60
CA GLU A 280 89.58 -8.84 21.21
C GLU A 280 88.27 -9.27 20.50
N SER A 281 88.26 -9.29 19.18
CA SER A 281 87.11 -9.75 18.38
C SER A 281 86.78 -11.22 18.63
N TYR A 282 87.84 -12.08 18.73
CA TYR A 282 87.64 -13.48 19.08
C TYR A 282 87.02 -13.67 20.47
N ASP A 283 87.53 -12.94 21.49
CA ASP A 283 87.06 -13.03 22.87
C ASP A 283 85.59 -12.55 23.00
N GLU A 284 85.22 -11.51 22.22
CA GLU A 284 83.87 -11.04 22.14
C GLU A 284 82.90 -12.10 21.52
N ILE A 285 83.33 -12.72 20.37
CA ILE A 285 82.55 -13.77 19.71
C ILE A 285 82.45 -15.01 20.61
N HIS A 286 83.54 -15.40 21.28
CA HIS A 286 83.55 -16.52 22.22
C HIS A 286 82.63 -16.29 23.40
N SER A 287 82.76 -15.12 24.00
CA SER A 287 81.87 -14.72 25.13
C SER A 287 80.40 -14.70 24.72
N TYR A 288 80.06 -14.25 23.50
CA TYR A 288 78.72 -14.30 22.96
C TYR A 288 78.20 -15.72 22.77
N ALA A 289 79.02 -16.61 22.15
CA ALA A 289 78.65 -18.01 21.89
C ALA A 289 78.43 -18.80 23.23
N ASP A 290 79.28 -18.56 24.24
CA ASP A 290 79.13 -19.22 25.55
C ASP A 290 77.93 -18.77 26.37
N ASN A 291 77.43 -17.55 26.10
CA ASN A 291 76.26 -17.00 26.80
C ASN A 291 74.92 -17.22 26.06
N ILE A 292 74.91 -17.85 24.90
CA ILE A 292 73.70 -18.26 24.20
C ILE A 292 73.14 -19.52 24.84
N ASP A 293 72.04 -19.37 25.58
CA ASP A 293 71.28 -20.49 26.17
C ASP A 293 70.14 -20.90 25.20
N SER A 294 70.05 -22.16 24.80
CA SER A 294 68.92 -22.73 24.07
C SER A 294 67.84 -23.13 25.10
N ASP A 295 66.69 -22.47 25.05
CA ASP A 295 65.55 -22.82 25.90
C ASP A 295 64.38 -23.39 25.01
N PRO A 296 64.32 -24.71 24.76
CA PRO A 296 63.27 -25.33 23.94
C PRO A 296 61.85 -25.17 24.51
N GLU A 297 61.68 -25.08 25.84
CA GLU A 297 60.38 -24.88 26.45
C GLU A 297 59.89 -23.44 26.23
N ARG A 298 60.79 -22.47 26.27
CA ARG A 298 60.52 -21.06 25.98
C ARG A 298 60.16 -20.87 24.51
N LEU A 299 60.91 -21.51 23.59
CA LEU A 299 60.60 -21.48 22.16
C LEU A 299 59.21 -22.00 21.88
N LYS A 300 58.84 -23.15 22.44
CA LYS A 300 57.51 -23.75 22.31
C LYS A 300 56.39 -22.87 22.87
N TYR A 301 56.65 -22.16 23.96
CA TYR A 301 55.73 -21.16 24.53
C TYR A 301 55.54 -20.01 23.57
N LEU A 302 56.60 -19.46 23.00
CA LEU A 302 56.56 -18.35 22.03
C LEU A 302 55.76 -18.74 20.78
N GLU A 303 56.02 -19.93 20.19
CA GLU A 303 55.27 -20.47 19.05
C GLU A 303 53.76 -20.52 19.33
N LYS A 304 53.38 -21.08 20.47
CA LYS A 304 51.95 -21.15 20.84
C LYS A 304 51.33 -19.78 21.07
N ARG A 305 52.05 -18.86 21.70
CA ARG A 305 51.54 -17.53 21.99
C ARG A 305 51.40 -16.71 20.71
N ILE A 306 52.38 -16.72 19.84
CA ILE A 306 52.34 -16.07 18.52
C ILE A 306 51.22 -16.65 17.66
N SER A 307 51.12 -18.00 17.56
CA SER A 307 50.07 -18.66 16.82
C SER A 307 48.67 -18.25 17.32
N HIS A 308 48.51 -18.09 18.63
CA HIS A 308 47.24 -17.65 19.20
C HIS A 308 46.88 -16.19 18.82
N TYR A 309 47.88 -15.29 18.79
CA TYR A 309 47.70 -13.93 18.27
C TYR A 309 47.29 -13.93 16.80
N GLU A 310 47.96 -14.73 15.97
CA GLU A 310 47.61 -14.86 14.56
C GLU A 310 46.22 -15.45 14.31
N GLU A 311 45.80 -16.44 15.10
CA GLU A 311 44.43 -16.99 15.03
C GLU A 311 43.39 -15.92 15.33
N LEU A 312 43.56 -15.13 16.39
CA LEU A 312 42.66 -14.04 16.75
C LEU A 312 42.71 -12.93 15.70
N SER A 313 43.88 -12.58 15.19
CA SER A 313 44.09 -11.62 14.11
C SER A 313 43.28 -12.00 12.86
N ARG A 314 43.42 -13.25 12.40
CA ARG A 314 42.66 -13.77 11.25
C ARG A 314 41.15 -13.79 11.51
N LYS A 315 40.74 -14.18 12.71
CA LYS A 315 39.33 -14.27 13.10
C LYS A 315 38.63 -12.91 13.14
N TYR A 316 39.33 -11.90 13.68
CA TYR A 316 38.78 -10.56 13.86
C TYR A 316 39.16 -9.57 12.77
N HIS A 317 39.98 -9.99 11.81
CA HIS A 317 40.51 -9.14 10.72
C HIS A 317 41.24 -7.88 11.23
N VAL A 318 41.97 -8.03 12.33
CA VAL A 318 42.77 -6.97 12.97
C VAL A 318 44.21 -7.44 13.02
N LYS A 319 45.18 -6.54 12.91
CA LYS A 319 46.59 -6.92 13.00
C LYS A 319 46.90 -7.42 14.41
N PRO A 320 47.87 -8.37 14.56
CA PRO A 320 48.27 -8.89 15.87
C PRO A 320 48.64 -7.81 16.87
N GLU A 321 49.37 -6.78 16.45
CA GLU A 321 49.80 -5.65 17.24
C GLU A 321 48.64 -4.78 17.77
N GLU A 322 47.51 -4.76 17.03
CA GLU A 322 46.32 -3.95 17.30
C GLU A 322 45.26 -4.69 18.14
N LEU A 323 45.46 -5.98 18.46
CA LEU A 323 44.46 -6.78 19.21
C LEU A 323 44.12 -6.19 20.58
N HIS A 324 45.05 -5.58 21.26
CA HIS A 324 44.82 -4.93 22.55
C HIS A 324 43.92 -3.69 22.42
N VAL A 325 44.06 -2.92 21.34
CA VAL A 325 43.19 -1.78 21.01
C VAL A 325 41.78 -2.28 20.69
N PHE A 326 41.67 -3.30 19.82
CA PHE A 326 40.42 -3.92 19.47
C PHE A 326 39.65 -4.47 20.67
N PHE A 327 40.34 -5.10 21.63
CA PHE A 327 39.76 -5.57 22.88
C PHE A 327 39.22 -4.42 23.74
N ARG A 328 39.95 -3.32 23.83
CA ARG A 328 39.51 -2.12 24.56
C ARG A 328 38.26 -1.54 23.91
N ASP A 329 38.24 -1.38 22.59
CA ASP A 329 37.12 -0.80 21.83
C ASP A 329 35.84 -1.64 21.95
N ILE A 330 35.94 -2.97 21.89
CA ILE A 330 34.83 -3.91 22.12
C ILE A 330 34.29 -3.75 23.56
N ARG A 331 35.14 -3.61 24.52
CA ARG A 331 34.74 -3.45 25.92
C ARG A 331 34.00 -2.13 26.15
N GLU A 332 34.47 -1.04 25.58
CA GLU A 332 33.82 0.28 25.66
C GLU A 332 32.46 0.25 24.97
N GLU A 333 32.33 -0.39 23.77
CA GLU A 333 31.06 -0.57 23.09
C GLU A 333 30.08 -1.38 23.95
N TYR A 334 30.49 -2.50 24.51
CA TYR A 334 29.65 -3.34 25.37
C TYR A 334 29.16 -2.60 26.62
N GLU A 335 30.05 -1.83 27.29
CA GLU A 335 29.69 -1.02 28.47
C GLU A 335 28.70 0.10 28.15
N SER A 336 28.81 0.72 26.95
CA SER A 336 27.88 1.77 26.50
C SER A 336 26.47 1.26 26.23
N MET A 337 26.32 -0.03 25.88
CA MET A 337 25.02 -0.64 25.54
C MET A 337 24.16 -1.01 26.76
N THR A 338 24.62 -0.90 27.98
CA THR A 338 23.89 -1.38 29.18
C THR A 338 22.84 -0.41 29.74
N GLY A 339 22.52 0.75 29.09
CA GLY A 339 21.73 1.86 29.64
C GLY A 339 20.25 2.04 29.17
N LEU A 340 19.66 1.23 28.28
CA LEU A 340 18.40 1.58 27.56
C LEU A 340 17.22 0.59 27.72
N ALA A 341 16.64 0.45 28.89
CA ALA A 341 15.49 -0.43 29.14
C ALA A 341 14.29 0.28 29.82
N GLY A 342 13.58 1.22 29.16
CA GLY A 342 12.43 1.91 29.78
C GLY A 342 11.21 2.20 28.89
N SER A 343 11.33 2.19 27.56
CA SER A 343 10.29 2.71 26.66
C SER A 343 9.25 1.66 26.15
N ALA A 344 9.55 0.37 26.19
CA ALA A 344 8.68 -0.66 25.64
C ALA A 344 7.38 -0.87 26.46
N GLU A 345 7.49 -0.87 27.77
CA GLU A 345 6.35 -1.05 28.68
C GLU A 345 5.37 0.13 28.61
N GLU A 346 5.89 1.34 28.48
CA GLU A 346 5.06 2.54 28.31
C GLU A 346 4.27 2.51 26.98
N LEU A 347 4.89 2.11 25.87
CA LEU A 347 4.22 1.96 24.58
C LEU A 347 3.17 0.84 24.62
N GLN A 348 3.42 -0.27 25.31
CA GLN A 348 2.43 -1.34 25.50
C GLN A 348 1.22 -0.86 26.31
N ASN A 349 1.42 -0.07 27.37
CA ASN A 349 0.34 0.52 28.14
C ASN A 349 -0.46 1.51 27.29
N GLN A 350 0.20 2.37 26.53
CA GLN A 350 -0.48 3.28 25.58
C GLN A 350 -1.29 2.52 24.52
N LEU A 351 -0.77 1.40 23.99
CA LEU A 351 -1.49 0.54 23.05
C LEU A 351 -2.73 -0.08 23.68
N PHE A 352 -2.60 -0.56 24.91
CA PHE A 352 -3.72 -1.15 25.67
C PHE A 352 -4.82 -0.12 25.88
N ASP A 353 -4.49 1.08 26.35
CA ASP A 353 -5.45 2.15 26.58
C ASP A 353 -6.12 2.64 25.28
N ALA A 354 -5.33 2.80 24.20
CA ALA A 354 -5.88 3.18 22.91
C ALA A 354 -6.82 2.12 22.33
N ARG A 355 -6.50 0.82 22.48
CA ARG A 355 -7.40 -0.28 22.09
C ARG A 355 -8.68 -0.31 22.90
N ARG A 356 -8.58 -0.09 24.20
CA ARG A 356 -9.75 -0.06 25.09
C ARG A 356 -10.69 1.09 24.70
N ALA A 357 -10.15 2.28 24.45
CA ALA A 357 -10.92 3.43 23.98
C ALA A 357 -11.59 3.15 22.62
N TYR A 358 -10.84 2.56 21.67
CA TYR A 358 -11.39 2.20 20.36
C TYR A 358 -12.54 1.18 20.47
N VAL A 359 -12.37 0.12 21.25
CA VAL A 359 -13.40 -0.91 21.42
C VAL A 359 -14.67 -0.31 22.03
N ALA A 360 -14.53 0.57 23.03
CA ALA A 360 -15.68 1.23 23.65
C ALA A 360 -16.46 2.10 22.64
N ALA A 361 -15.74 2.92 21.83
CA ALA A 361 -16.37 3.73 20.79
C ALA A 361 -17.00 2.88 19.68
N ALA A 362 -16.36 1.77 19.29
CA ALA A 362 -16.87 0.85 18.29
C ALA A 362 -18.10 0.06 18.79
N GLU A 363 -18.14 -0.33 20.07
CA GLU A 363 -19.31 -0.97 20.68
C GLU A 363 -20.50 0.00 20.77
N GLU A 364 -20.25 1.28 21.10
CA GLU A 364 -21.30 2.32 21.08
C GLU A 364 -21.90 2.49 19.67
N LEU A 365 -21.04 2.55 18.64
CA LEU A 365 -21.49 2.60 17.24
C LEU A 365 -22.30 1.35 16.88
N SER A 366 -21.85 0.18 17.30
CA SER A 366 -22.54 -1.10 17.05
C SER A 366 -23.94 -1.13 17.67
N GLU A 367 -24.11 -0.58 18.87
CA GLU A 367 -25.45 -0.46 19.51
C GLU A 367 -26.38 0.47 18.73
N GLN A 368 -25.86 1.59 18.24
CA GLN A 368 -26.63 2.50 17.39
C GLN A 368 -27.03 1.82 16.07
N ARG A 369 -26.11 1.09 15.44
CA ARG A 369 -26.41 0.30 14.23
C ARG A 369 -27.52 -0.73 14.46
N ARG A 370 -27.49 -1.47 15.57
CA ARG A 370 -28.56 -2.43 15.91
C ARG A 370 -29.90 -1.75 16.05
N LYS A 371 -29.94 -0.57 16.67
CA LYS A 371 -31.17 0.21 16.78
C LYS A 371 -31.72 0.61 15.42
N TYR A 372 -30.88 1.22 14.56
CA TYR A 372 -31.30 1.65 13.24
C TYR A 372 -31.56 0.49 12.29
N ALA A 373 -30.87 -0.66 12.47
CA ALA A 373 -31.15 -1.88 11.73
C ALA A 373 -32.61 -2.33 11.93
N LEU A 374 -33.11 -2.38 13.16
CA LEU A 374 -34.51 -2.75 13.45
C LEU A 374 -35.53 -1.77 12.82
N GLU A 375 -35.22 -0.49 12.81
CA GLU A 375 -36.07 0.52 12.17
C GLU A 375 -36.08 0.35 10.63
N LEU A 376 -34.90 0.12 10.04
CA LEU A 376 -34.72 -0.07 8.60
C LEU A 376 -35.32 -1.39 8.12
N GLU A 377 -35.15 -2.49 8.87
CA GLU A 377 -35.81 -3.78 8.62
C GLU A 377 -37.32 -3.64 8.45
N LYS A 378 -37.95 -2.94 9.40
CA LYS A 378 -39.38 -2.73 9.36
C LYS A 378 -39.82 -1.95 8.13
N LYS A 379 -39.15 -0.83 7.84
CA LYS A 379 -39.48 0.00 6.67
C LYS A 379 -39.30 -0.79 5.35
N ILE A 380 -38.15 -1.49 5.18
CA ILE A 380 -37.94 -2.29 3.97
C ILE A 380 -39.01 -3.38 3.86
N THR A 381 -39.37 -4.06 4.94
CA THR A 381 -40.41 -5.08 4.94
C THR A 381 -41.76 -4.51 4.54
N ASP A 382 -42.16 -3.33 5.09
CA ASP A 382 -43.40 -2.66 4.73
C ASP A 382 -43.46 -2.32 3.24
N HIS A 383 -42.38 -1.77 2.68
CA HIS A 383 -42.25 -1.49 1.23
C HIS A 383 -42.24 -2.76 0.37
N MET A 384 -41.61 -3.87 0.84
CA MET A 384 -41.71 -5.15 0.15
C MET A 384 -43.16 -5.64 0.03
N HIS A 385 -43.98 -5.45 1.08
CA HIS A 385 -45.39 -5.81 1.04
C HIS A 385 -46.14 -4.99 -0.02
N GLU A 386 -45.86 -3.70 -0.13
CA GLU A 386 -46.44 -2.83 -1.17
C GLU A 386 -46.02 -3.27 -2.56
N LEU A 387 -44.79 -3.77 -2.74
CA LEU A 387 -44.20 -4.27 -3.99
C LEU A 387 -44.61 -5.72 -4.31
N ALA A 388 -45.79 -6.17 -3.89
CA ALA A 388 -46.35 -7.50 -4.16
C ALA A 388 -45.49 -8.67 -3.62
N MET A 389 -44.89 -8.48 -2.43
CA MET A 389 -44.21 -9.53 -1.67
C MET A 389 -44.85 -9.63 -0.27
N PRO A 390 -46.12 -10.02 -0.16
CA PRO A 390 -46.93 -9.88 1.08
C PRO A 390 -46.43 -10.72 2.26
N TYR A 391 -45.59 -11.70 2.02
CA TYR A 391 -44.96 -12.56 3.04
C TYR A 391 -43.47 -12.30 3.19
N GLY A 392 -42.94 -11.36 2.43
CA GLY A 392 -41.54 -10.99 2.48
C GLY A 392 -41.17 -10.41 3.85
N GLN A 393 -40.03 -10.83 4.38
CA GLN A 393 -39.45 -10.26 5.60
C GLN A 393 -37.98 -9.95 5.33
N PHE A 394 -37.57 -8.76 5.70
CA PHE A 394 -36.18 -8.31 5.59
C PHE A 394 -35.57 -8.24 7.00
N SER A 395 -34.32 -8.64 7.13
CA SER A 395 -33.57 -8.57 8.39
C SER A 395 -32.12 -8.16 8.16
N ILE A 396 -31.52 -7.47 9.14
CA ILE A 396 -30.17 -6.93 9.08
C ILE A 396 -29.34 -7.50 10.24
N GLY A 397 -28.44 -8.42 9.95
CA GLY A 397 -27.47 -8.89 10.93
C GLY A 397 -26.42 -7.81 11.21
N VAL A 398 -26.18 -7.52 12.50
CA VAL A 398 -25.12 -6.62 12.98
C VAL A 398 -24.22 -7.42 13.90
N ASP A 399 -23.14 -7.96 13.34
CA ASP A 399 -22.20 -8.84 14.03
C ASP A 399 -20.93 -8.07 14.39
N PHE A 400 -20.70 -7.84 15.69
CA PHE A 400 -19.52 -7.15 16.19
C PHE A 400 -18.33 -8.10 16.32
N GLU A 401 -17.27 -7.90 15.53
CA GLU A 401 -16.04 -8.71 15.53
C GLU A 401 -14.96 -8.09 16.42
N LYS A 402 -14.81 -8.59 17.65
CA LYS A 402 -13.80 -8.09 18.62
C LYS A 402 -12.34 -8.23 18.15
N THR A 403 -12.07 -9.21 17.31
CA THR A 403 -10.71 -9.52 16.83
C THR A 403 -10.32 -8.78 15.55
N LYS A 404 -11.26 -8.07 14.92
CA LYS A 404 -11.00 -7.30 13.71
C LYS A 404 -10.01 -6.17 13.96
N ASN A 405 -9.18 -5.89 12.98
CA ASN A 405 -8.27 -4.74 13.06
C ASN A 405 -9.06 -3.43 13.14
N PRO A 406 -8.62 -2.49 14.00
CA PRO A 406 -9.25 -1.18 14.09
C PRO A 406 -9.34 -0.47 12.73
N SER A 407 -10.52 0.05 12.43
CA SER A 407 -10.80 0.80 11.20
C SER A 407 -11.64 2.04 11.50
N ALA A 408 -11.68 3.01 10.58
CA ALA A 408 -12.53 4.20 10.72
C ALA A 408 -14.02 3.88 10.80
N LYS A 409 -14.45 2.74 10.25
CA LYS A 409 -15.85 2.31 10.18
C LYS A 409 -16.27 1.36 11.31
N GLY A 410 -15.41 1.16 12.32
CA GLY A 410 -15.68 0.22 13.40
C GLY A 410 -15.46 -1.24 13.01
N ASN A 411 -16.00 -2.16 13.82
CA ASN A 411 -15.74 -3.59 13.74
C ASN A 411 -16.94 -4.43 13.36
N ASP A 412 -18.08 -3.83 12.99
CA ASP A 412 -19.28 -4.58 12.60
C ASP A 412 -19.13 -5.19 11.20
N VAL A 413 -19.75 -6.34 11.03
CA VAL A 413 -20.08 -6.95 9.74
C VAL A 413 -21.59 -6.88 9.59
N ILE A 414 -22.04 -6.20 8.53
CA ILE A 414 -23.46 -6.03 8.25
C ILE A 414 -23.87 -7.04 7.18
N ARG A 415 -24.99 -7.74 7.43
CA ARG A 415 -25.55 -8.73 6.50
C ARG A 415 -27.03 -8.51 6.28
N PHE A 416 -27.41 -8.25 5.04
CA PHE A 416 -28.80 -8.18 4.62
C PHE A 416 -29.31 -9.59 4.33
N MET A 417 -30.38 -9.95 5.02
CA MET A 417 -31.03 -11.25 4.91
C MET A 417 -32.50 -11.07 4.55
N VAL A 418 -33.06 -12.03 3.85
CA VAL A 418 -34.44 -11.97 3.41
C VAL A 418 -35.09 -13.35 3.47
N SER A 419 -36.38 -13.37 3.77
CA SER A 419 -37.28 -14.50 3.60
C SER A 419 -38.43 -14.05 2.73
N ILE A 420 -38.76 -14.78 1.67
CA ILE A 420 -39.83 -14.42 0.72
C ILE A 420 -41.12 -15.22 0.98
N ASN A 421 -40.99 -16.45 1.44
CA ASN A 421 -42.10 -17.36 1.61
C ASN A 421 -42.39 -17.66 3.08
N PRO A 422 -43.64 -17.89 3.47
CA PRO A 422 -43.97 -18.29 4.83
C PRO A 422 -43.25 -19.56 5.27
N GLY A 423 -42.64 -19.50 6.46
CA GLY A 423 -41.90 -20.63 7.04
C GLY A 423 -40.47 -20.84 6.50
N GLN A 424 -40.02 -20.00 5.59
CA GLN A 424 -38.62 -19.98 5.11
C GLN A 424 -37.75 -19.24 6.12
N ALA A 425 -36.62 -19.83 6.50
CA ALA A 425 -35.62 -19.11 7.30
C ALA A 425 -34.99 -17.96 6.49
N PRO A 426 -34.68 -16.81 7.11
CA PRO A 426 -33.96 -15.74 6.43
C PRO A 426 -32.60 -16.24 5.94
N GLY A 427 -32.32 -16.03 4.64
CA GLY A 427 -31.04 -16.31 4.01
C GLY A 427 -30.40 -15.03 3.49
N LEU A 428 -29.10 -15.09 3.12
CA LEU A 428 -28.41 -13.95 2.54
C LEU A 428 -29.13 -13.46 1.27
N LEU A 429 -29.21 -12.15 1.12
CA LEU A 429 -29.93 -11.52 0.00
C LEU A 429 -29.49 -12.08 -1.35
N GLY A 430 -28.18 -12.34 -1.55
CA GLY A 430 -27.64 -12.85 -2.81
C GLY A 430 -28.03 -14.28 -3.17
N ASP A 431 -28.39 -15.10 -2.18
CA ASP A 431 -28.59 -16.54 -2.34
C ASP A 431 -30.08 -16.92 -2.36
N THR A 432 -30.96 -16.02 -1.94
CA THR A 432 -32.34 -16.37 -1.56
C THR A 432 -33.38 -15.89 -2.59
N VAL A 433 -33.07 -14.86 -3.37
CA VAL A 433 -34.08 -14.15 -4.21
C VAL A 433 -33.89 -14.38 -5.70
N SER A 434 -35.00 -14.40 -6.44
CA SER A 434 -34.99 -14.34 -7.92
C SER A 434 -34.64 -12.92 -8.40
N GLY A 435 -34.25 -12.77 -9.67
CA GLY A 435 -33.89 -11.46 -10.24
C GLY A 435 -34.98 -10.41 -10.09
N GLY A 436 -36.25 -10.77 -10.33
CA GLY A 436 -37.37 -9.85 -10.17
C GLY A 436 -37.69 -9.49 -8.71
N GLU A 437 -37.48 -10.39 -7.75
CA GLU A 437 -37.60 -10.12 -6.33
C GLU A 437 -36.47 -9.20 -5.86
N LEU A 438 -35.27 -9.47 -6.31
CA LEU A 438 -34.09 -8.63 -6.01
C LEU A 438 -34.28 -7.19 -6.52
N ALA A 439 -34.81 -7.02 -7.73
CA ALA A 439 -35.11 -5.71 -8.29
C ALA A 439 -36.08 -4.92 -7.40
N ARG A 440 -37.16 -5.58 -6.93
CA ARG A 440 -38.15 -4.95 -6.03
C ARG A 440 -37.58 -4.62 -4.66
N ILE A 441 -36.79 -5.52 -4.05
CA ILE A 441 -36.12 -5.26 -2.77
C ILE A 441 -35.10 -4.13 -2.94
N SER A 442 -34.35 -4.13 -4.02
CA SER A 442 -33.42 -3.04 -4.36
C SER A 442 -34.16 -1.71 -4.44
N LEU A 443 -35.32 -1.68 -5.09
CA LEU A 443 -36.13 -0.48 -5.21
C LEU A 443 -36.65 0.00 -3.84
N ALA A 444 -37.14 -0.91 -2.98
CA ALA A 444 -37.56 -0.59 -1.62
C ALA A 444 -36.44 0.03 -0.77
N ILE A 445 -35.23 -0.55 -0.87
CA ILE A 445 -34.04 -0.01 -0.19
C ILE A 445 -33.70 1.38 -0.72
N GLN A 446 -33.76 1.57 -2.04
CA GLN A 446 -33.41 2.82 -2.71
C GLN A 446 -34.39 3.95 -2.40
N GLU A 447 -35.69 3.65 -2.29
CA GLU A 447 -36.67 4.64 -1.86
C GLU A 447 -36.32 5.21 -0.47
N ILE A 448 -36.07 4.32 0.49
CA ILE A 448 -35.71 4.71 1.86
C ILE A 448 -34.36 5.45 1.88
N TYR A 449 -33.43 5.03 1.04
CA TYR A 449 -32.12 5.66 0.92
C TYR A 449 -32.20 7.07 0.31
N ALA A 450 -33.03 7.25 -0.72
CA ALA A 450 -33.26 8.54 -1.38
C ALA A 450 -33.85 9.59 -0.43
N GLU A 451 -34.71 9.18 0.52
CA GLU A 451 -35.25 10.08 1.56
C GLU A 451 -34.18 10.64 2.52
N LYS A 452 -33.03 9.94 2.65
CA LYS A 452 -32.00 10.25 3.65
C LYS A 452 -30.70 10.82 3.03
N VAL A 453 -30.40 10.46 1.80
CA VAL A 453 -29.17 10.89 1.12
C VAL A 453 -29.47 12.11 0.26
N SER A 454 -28.72 13.18 0.50
CA SER A 454 -28.86 14.46 -0.22
C SER A 454 -28.33 14.39 -1.68
N THR A 455 -28.45 13.25 -2.37
CA THR A 455 -28.04 13.16 -3.77
C THR A 455 -29.14 13.76 -4.63
N PRO A 456 -28.87 14.81 -5.42
CA PRO A 456 -29.92 15.56 -6.11
C PRO A 456 -30.57 14.81 -7.28
N SER A 457 -29.94 13.73 -7.78
CA SER A 457 -30.45 12.97 -8.94
C SER A 457 -30.28 11.47 -8.79
N LEU A 458 -31.28 10.71 -9.22
CA LEU A 458 -31.29 9.23 -9.23
C LEU A 458 -31.55 8.73 -10.63
N ILE A 459 -30.80 7.72 -11.09
CA ILE A 459 -31.05 7.05 -12.36
C ILE A 459 -31.35 5.59 -12.11
N PHE A 460 -32.45 5.12 -12.70
CA PHE A 460 -32.87 3.73 -12.68
C PHE A 460 -32.80 3.14 -14.09
N ASP A 461 -31.89 2.21 -14.31
CA ASP A 461 -31.83 1.43 -15.54
C ASP A 461 -32.37 0.03 -15.30
N GLU A 462 -33.28 -0.43 -16.19
CA GLU A 462 -33.90 -1.76 -16.11
C GLU A 462 -34.63 -2.07 -14.78
N VAL A 463 -35.20 -1.06 -14.13
CA VAL A 463 -35.96 -1.23 -12.87
C VAL A 463 -37.19 -2.13 -13.05
N ASP A 464 -37.63 -2.30 -14.28
CA ASP A 464 -38.81 -3.05 -14.70
C ASP A 464 -38.51 -4.50 -15.11
N THR A 465 -37.24 -4.96 -14.95
CA THR A 465 -36.87 -6.34 -15.26
C THR A 465 -37.57 -7.33 -14.32
N GLY A 466 -38.34 -8.24 -14.90
CA GLY A 466 -39.06 -9.31 -14.17
C GLY A 466 -40.32 -8.84 -13.39
N ILE A 467 -40.80 -7.63 -13.67
CA ILE A 467 -42.10 -7.15 -13.14
C ILE A 467 -43.11 -6.97 -14.28
N SER A 468 -44.40 -7.08 -13.93
CA SER A 468 -45.48 -6.89 -14.91
C SER A 468 -46.79 -6.52 -14.22
N GLY A 469 -47.75 -6.04 -15.00
CA GLY A 469 -49.12 -5.81 -14.57
C GLY A 469 -49.24 -4.90 -13.36
N GLN A 470 -49.85 -5.39 -12.27
CA GLN A 470 -50.15 -4.61 -11.07
C GLN A 470 -48.87 -4.12 -10.36
N THR A 471 -47.83 -4.93 -10.34
CA THR A 471 -46.54 -4.54 -9.72
C THR A 471 -45.88 -3.37 -10.46
N ALA A 472 -45.99 -3.32 -11.79
CA ALA A 472 -45.46 -2.21 -12.59
C ALA A 472 -46.19 -0.87 -12.28
N ASN A 473 -47.47 -0.91 -11.98
CA ASN A 473 -48.22 0.28 -11.51
C ASN A 473 -47.73 0.79 -10.17
N VAL A 474 -47.44 -0.13 -9.24
CA VAL A 474 -46.90 0.24 -7.92
C VAL A 474 -45.52 0.87 -8.06
N VAL A 475 -44.64 0.26 -8.87
CA VAL A 475 -43.31 0.81 -9.16
C VAL A 475 -43.40 2.19 -9.82
N GLY A 476 -44.28 2.36 -10.81
CA GLY A 476 -44.49 3.66 -11.45
C GLY A 476 -44.90 4.76 -10.47
N LYS A 477 -45.88 4.47 -9.59
CA LYS A 477 -46.33 5.39 -8.54
C LYS A 477 -45.24 5.72 -7.54
N LEU A 478 -44.45 4.73 -7.16
CA LEU A 478 -43.31 4.91 -6.25
C LEU A 478 -42.26 5.85 -6.84
N LEU A 479 -41.83 5.60 -8.10
CA LEU A 479 -40.89 6.47 -8.79
C LEU A 479 -41.43 7.88 -9.00
N HIS A 480 -42.74 8.02 -9.25
CA HIS A 480 -43.42 9.30 -9.33
C HIS A 480 -43.30 10.08 -8.01
N LYS A 481 -43.63 9.43 -6.88
CA LYS A 481 -43.54 9.99 -5.53
C LYS A 481 -42.10 10.44 -5.19
N ILE A 482 -41.09 9.61 -5.49
CA ILE A 482 -39.67 10.00 -5.33
C ILE A 482 -39.37 11.24 -6.18
N GLY A 483 -39.93 11.27 -7.42
CA GLY A 483 -39.80 12.37 -8.35
C GLY A 483 -40.33 13.71 -7.86
N GLU A 484 -41.26 13.75 -6.88
CA GLU A 484 -41.76 15.00 -6.30
C GLU A 484 -40.68 15.77 -5.52
N THR A 485 -39.69 15.07 -4.95
CA THR A 485 -38.67 15.66 -4.08
C THR A 485 -37.26 15.55 -4.65
N THR A 486 -37.01 14.55 -5.48
CA THR A 486 -35.68 14.24 -6.04
C THR A 486 -35.81 14.01 -7.54
N GLN A 487 -34.87 14.50 -8.35
CA GLN A 487 -34.88 14.22 -9.78
C GLN A 487 -34.65 12.71 -10.02
N VAL A 488 -35.56 12.08 -10.76
CA VAL A 488 -35.52 10.65 -11.12
C VAL A 488 -35.51 10.49 -12.63
N ILE A 489 -34.57 9.72 -13.15
CA ILE A 489 -34.51 9.33 -14.56
C ILE A 489 -34.65 7.81 -14.61
N CYS A 490 -35.63 7.29 -15.35
CA CYS A 490 -35.92 5.87 -15.43
C CYS A 490 -35.96 5.39 -16.89
N VAL A 491 -35.13 4.39 -17.21
CA VAL A 491 -35.24 3.66 -18.49
C VAL A 491 -36.22 2.51 -18.30
N THR A 492 -37.27 2.48 -19.11
CA THR A 492 -38.36 1.49 -18.99
C THR A 492 -38.89 1.03 -20.34
N HIS A 493 -39.43 -0.17 -20.35
CA HIS A 493 -40.23 -0.72 -21.46
C HIS A 493 -41.69 -0.96 -21.04
N LEU A 494 -42.04 -0.66 -19.77
CA LEU A 494 -43.39 -0.88 -19.28
C LEU A 494 -44.25 0.37 -19.39
N PRO A 495 -45.45 0.27 -20.03
CA PRO A 495 -46.34 1.40 -20.19
C PRO A 495 -46.82 2.00 -18.85
N GLN A 496 -46.96 1.17 -17.82
CA GLN A 496 -47.36 1.61 -16.46
C GLN A 496 -46.34 2.55 -15.82
N VAL A 497 -45.06 2.24 -15.95
CA VAL A 497 -43.99 3.08 -15.42
C VAL A 497 -43.84 4.37 -16.26
N ALA A 498 -43.87 4.23 -17.60
CA ALA A 498 -43.78 5.37 -18.50
C ALA A 498 -44.94 6.36 -18.33
N SER A 499 -46.17 5.86 -18.10
CA SER A 499 -47.34 6.73 -17.88
C SER A 499 -47.26 7.54 -16.60
N SER A 500 -46.58 7.04 -15.57
CA SER A 500 -46.40 7.71 -14.28
C SER A 500 -45.39 8.85 -14.32
N ALA A 501 -44.60 9.00 -15.39
CA ALA A 501 -43.57 10.01 -15.48
C ALA A 501 -44.10 11.43 -15.67
N HIS A 502 -43.39 12.43 -15.11
CA HIS A 502 -43.63 13.86 -15.37
C HIS A 502 -43.17 14.25 -16.75
N ASN A 503 -41.99 13.76 -17.17
CA ASN A 503 -41.37 14.01 -18.48
C ASN A 503 -41.13 12.68 -19.19
N HIS A 504 -41.19 12.67 -20.53
CA HIS A 504 -41.03 11.43 -21.27
C HIS A 504 -40.18 11.67 -22.52
N PHE A 505 -39.10 10.92 -22.66
CA PHE A 505 -38.22 10.91 -23.82
C PHE A 505 -38.36 9.62 -24.60
N PHE A 506 -38.35 9.74 -25.92
CA PHE A 506 -38.36 8.60 -26.83
C PHE A 506 -37.03 8.48 -27.56
N VAL A 507 -36.43 7.29 -27.51
CA VAL A 507 -35.19 6.95 -28.18
C VAL A 507 -35.49 6.10 -29.43
N GLN A 508 -35.03 6.58 -30.57
CA GLN A 508 -35.18 5.83 -31.83
C GLN A 508 -33.84 5.72 -32.56
N LYS A 509 -33.75 4.66 -33.38
CA LYS A 509 -32.68 4.46 -34.34
C LYS A 509 -33.08 4.98 -35.70
N ASN A 510 -32.24 5.81 -36.30
CA ASN A 510 -32.37 6.26 -37.66
C ASN A 510 -31.22 5.66 -38.49
N VAL A 511 -31.50 5.03 -39.59
CA VAL A 511 -30.48 4.57 -40.54
C VAL A 511 -30.35 5.60 -41.64
N ILE A 512 -29.23 6.33 -41.64
CA ILE A 512 -28.91 7.40 -42.60
C ILE A 512 -27.59 7.00 -43.28
N ASP A 513 -27.60 6.90 -44.62
CA ASP A 513 -26.40 6.63 -45.45
C ASP A 513 -25.56 5.44 -44.95
N GLN A 514 -26.20 4.28 -44.66
CA GLN A 514 -25.61 3.03 -44.12
C GLN A 514 -24.96 3.20 -42.73
N SER A 515 -25.18 4.30 -42.04
CA SER A 515 -24.78 4.52 -40.64
C SER A 515 -26.00 4.57 -39.72
N THR A 516 -25.89 3.99 -38.56
CA THR A 516 -26.92 4.08 -37.52
C THR A 516 -26.67 5.30 -36.66
N GLU A 517 -27.70 6.13 -36.51
CA GLU A 517 -27.69 7.28 -35.60
C GLU A 517 -28.83 7.15 -34.57
N THR A 518 -28.53 7.37 -33.30
CA THR A 518 -29.54 7.42 -32.25
C THR A 518 -29.98 8.85 -32.02
N SER A 519 -31.27 9.09 -31.98
CA SER A 519 -31.87 10.36 -31.56
C SER A 519 -32.74 10.16 -30.32
N MET A 520 -32.84 11.17 -29.48
CA MET A 520 -33.69 11.20 -28.31
C MET A 520 -34.50 12.48 -28.31
N THR A 521 -35.80 12.37 -28.20
CA THR A 521 -36.76 13.48 -28.31
C THR A 521 -37.68 13.52 -27.13
N GLU A 522 -37.92 14.69 -26.55
CA GLU A 522 -38.97 14.88 -25.55
C GLU A 522 -40.35 14.79 -26.20
N LEU A 523 -41.25 13.99 -25.63
CA LEU A 523 -42.59 13.78 -26.13
C LEU A 523 -43.56 14.77 -25.51
N ASP A 524 -44.36 15.43 -26.33
CA ASP A 524 -45.55 16.13 -25.88
C ASP A 524 -46.66 15.15 -25.49
N HIS A 525 -47.80 15.65 -25.06
CA HIS A 525 -48.91 14.80 -24.61
C HIS A 525 -49.38 13.80 -25.70
N GLU A 526 -49.51 14.24 -26.95
CA GLU A 526 -49.92 13.38 -28.05
C GLU A 526 -48.87 12.30 -28.38
N GLY A 527 -47.58 12.69 -28.33
CA GLY A 527 -46.45 11.77 -28.47
C GLY A 527 -46.42 10.71 -27.38
N ARG A 528 -46.69 11.12 -26.12
CA ARG A 528 -46.78 10.21 -24.97
C ARG A 528 -47.92 9.21 -25.16
N VAL A 529 -49.12 9.64 -25.55
CA VAL A 529 -50.27 8.73 -25.82
C VAL A 529 -49.89 7.69 -26.89
N LYS A 530 -49.26 8.14 -27.97
CA LYS A 530 -48.82 7.23 -29.05
C LYS A 530 -47.79 6.21 -28.60
N GLU A 531 -46.78 6.68 -27.84
CA GLU A 531 -45.71 5.80 -27.35
C GLU A 531 -46.24 4.78 -26.33
N ILE A 532 -47.06 5.19 -25.40
CA ILE A 532 -47.69 4.30 -24.40
C ILE A 532 -48.59 3.29 -25.11
N ALA A 533 -49.36 3.72 -26.14
CA ALA A 533 -50.15 2.80 -26.96
C ALA A 533 -49.29 1.77 -27.70
N ARG A 534 -48.11 2.19 -28.22
CA ARG A 534 -47.11 1.30 -28.82
C ARG A 534 -46.57 0.29 -27.81
N LEU A 535 -46.28 0.71 -26.58
CA LEU A 535 -45.81 -0.17 -25.51
C LEU A 535 -46.88 -1.19 -25.08
N LEU A 536 -48.18 -0.84 -25.19
CA LEU A 536 -49.31 -1.71 -24.86
C LEU A 536 -49.62 -2.76 -25.96
N SER A 537 -49.53 -2.39 -27.22
CA SER A 537 -50.01 -3.21 -28.34
C SER A 537 -48.96 -3.63 -29.36
N GLY A 538 -47.70 -3.20 -29.16
CA GLY A 538 -46.65 -3.33 -30.18
C GLY A 538 -46.80 -2.29 -31.31
N ASP A 539 -46.22 -2.55 -32.47
CA ASP A 539 -46.13 -1.58 -33.55
C ASP A 539 -47.49 -1.29 -34.23
N GLU A 540 -48.51 -2.14 -34.01
CA GLU A 540 -49.85 -1.90 -34.51
C GLU A 540 -50.69 -1.11 -33.50
N ILE A 541 -50.69 0.21 -33.65
CA ILE A 541 -51.47 1.11 -32.79
C ILE A 541 -52.95 1.09 -33.22
N THR A 542 -53.80 0.65 -32.31
CA THR A 542 -55.26 0.59 -32.50
C THR A 542 -56.00 1.73 -31.77
N ARG A 543 -57.26 1.98 -32.12
CA ARG A 543 -58.08 2.95 -31.35
C ARG A 543 -58.23 2.55 -29.88
N ASN A 544 -58.30 1.26 -29.58
CA ASN A 544 -58.44 0.75 -28.22
C ASN A 544 -57.11 0.96 -27.43
N SER A 545 -55.95 0.72 -28.06
CA SER A 545 -54.66 0.97 -27.38
C SER A 545 -54.42 2.45 -27.12
N LEU A 546 -54.87 3.36 -27.98
CA LEU A 546 -54.82 4.80 -27.75
C LEU A 546 -55.75 5.20 -26.56
N ALA A 547 -56.98 4.68 -26.52
CA ALA A 547 -57.89 4.96 -25.41
C ALA A 547 -57.34 4.43 -24.06
N SER A 548 -56.78 3.23 -24.05
CA SER A 548 -56.13 2.67 -22.84
C SER A 548 -54.89 3.45 -22.41
N ALA A 549 -54.10 3.94 -23.38
CA ALA A 549 -52.95 4.78 -23.09
C ALA A 549 -53.33 6.12 -22.45
N GLU A 550 -54.42 6.72 -22.98
CA GLU A 550 -54.94 7.98 -22.44
C GLU A 550 -55.53 7.80 -21.03
N GLU A 551 -56.21 6.67 -20.76
CA GLU A 551 -56.70 6.30 -19.43
C GLU A 551 -55.53 6.14 -18.45
N LEU A 552 -54.44 5.41 -18.79
CA LEU A 552 -53.25 5.25 -17.97
C LEU A 552 -52.60 6.60 -17.63
N LEU A 553 -52.47 7.50 -18.60
CA LEU A 553 -51.92 8.84 -18.39
C LEU A 553 -52.77 9.69 -17.46
N ASN A 554 -54.10 9.55 -17.51
CA ASN A 554 -55.02 10.30 -16.67
C ASN A 554 -55.13 9.76 -15.23
N GLN A 555 -54.87 8.46 -15.01
CA GLN A 555 -54.85 7.85 -13.68
C GLN A 555 -53.63 8.27 -12.83
N ASN A 556 -52.57 8.74 -13.49
CA ASN A 556 -51.30 9.09 -12.88
C ASN A 556 -50.99 10.61 -12.92
N LYS A 557 -52.00 11.44 -13.25
CA LYS A 557 -52.01 12.90 -13.05
C LYS A 557 -52.45 13.21 -11.63
#